data_dec3dfae83553aa268556858b09a9277
#
_entry.id   dec3dfae83553aa268556858b09a9277
#
_cell.length_a   1.000
_cell.length_b   1.000
_cell.length_c   1.000
_cell.angle_alpha   90.00
_cell.angle_beta   90.00
_cell.angle_gamma   90.00
#
_symmetry.space_group_name_H-M   'P 1'
#
loop_
_entity.id
_entity.type
_entity.pdbx_description
1 polymer ?
#
loop_
_entity_poly.entity_id
_entity_poly.type
_entity_poly.pdbx_seq_one_letter_code
_entity_poly.pdbx_strand_id
1 'polypeptide(L)'
;QKTIEEVRRIVKDLRPAILDDLGILATIKWFCREFQTVCTGIRIETKIEIEESDIPLYLKTTIYRIMQEALNNVAKHSKADVVYLQLQKTKTGIHLTVHDNGHGFDLNRAMDIQTSLRGFGLASMRERAEMSGARFEIASEVQSGTTIRVVWTD
;
A
#
# COMPACT_ATOMS: atom_id res chain seq x y z
N GLN A 1 -11.11 -15.38 13.77
CA GLN A 1 -10.12 -14.43 13.30
C GLN A 1 -9.31 -15.02 12.16
N LYS A 2 -9.33 -14.35 11.02
CA LYS A 2 -8.66 -14.84 9.82
C LYS A 2 -7.17 -14.48 9.83
N THR A 3 -6.36 -15.33 9.23
CA THR A 3 -4.91 -15.15 9.22
C THR A 3 -4.48 -14.20 8.09
N ILE A 4 -3.25 -13.72 8.21
CA ILE A 4 -2.62 -12.87 7.19
C ILE A 4 -2.48 -13.62 5.86
N GLU A 5 -2.28 -14.93 5.92
CA GLU A 5 -2.18 -15.76 4.72
C GLU A 5 -3.50 -15.87 3.99
N GLU A 6 -4.62 -15.87 4.71
CA GLU A 6 -5.95 -15.85 4.11
C GLU A 6 -6.19 -14.53 3.38
N VAL A 7 -5.75 -13.42 3.96
CA VAL A 7 -5.80 -12.10 3.31
C VAL A 7 -5.02 -12.13 2.00
N ARG A 8 -3.81 -12.66 2.04
CA ARG A 8 -2.96 -12.74 0.85
C ARG A 8 -3.59 -13.59 -0.24
N ARG A 9 -4.19 -14.71 0.15
CA ARG A 9 -4.82 -15.62 -0.80
C ARG A 9 -6.01 -14.96 -1.50
N ILE A 10 -6.89 -14.35 -0.73
CA ILE A 10 -8.07 -13.67 -1.27
C ILE A 10 -7.65 -12.62 -2.30
N VAL A 11 -6.67 -11.81 -1.95
CA VAL A 11 -6.19 -10.73 -2.79
C VAL A 11 -5.50 -11.25 -4.05
N LYS A 12 -4.67 -12.28 -3.90
CA LYS A 12 -3.89 -12.83 -5.01
C LYS A 12 -4.79 -13.49 -6.06
N ASP A 13 -5.83 -14.19 -5.62
CA ASP A 13 -6.68 -14.96 -6.52
C ASP A 13 -7.65 -14.10 -7.32
N LEU A 14 -8.13 -12.99 -6.78
CA LEU A 14 -9.18 -12.18 -7.41
C LEU A 14 -8.67 -10.92 -8.12
N ARG A 15 -7.44 -10.56 -7.89
CA ARG A 15 -6.86 -9.31 -8.40
C ARG A 15 -6.95 -9.10 -9.91
N PRO A 16 -6.50 -10.05 -10.76
CA PRO A 16 -6.43 -9.79 -12.20
C PRO A 16 -7.79 -9.46 -12.81
N ALA A 17 -8.83 -10.21 -12.46
CA ALA A 17 -10.16 -10.02 -13.02
C ALA A 17 -10.73 -8.66 -12.65
N ILE A 18 -10.66 -8.28 -11.38
CA ILE A 18 -11.21 -7.01 -10.91
C ILE A 18 -10.45 -5.83 -11.50
N LEU A 19 -9.13 -5.92 -11.53
CA LEU A 19 -8.29 -4.84 -12.05
C LEU A 19 -8.54 -4.60 -13.54
N ASP A 20 -8.62 -5.68 -14.32
CA ASP A 20 -8.81 -5.58 -15.76
C ASP A 20 -10.22 -5.14 -16.13
N ASP A 21 -11.24 -5.64 -15.41
CA ASP A 21 -12.63 -5.38 -15.74
C ASP A 21 -13.16 -4.04 -15.20
N LEU A 22 -12.74 -3.66 -13.99
CA LEU A 22 -13.31 -2.51 -13.29
C LEU A 22 -12.35 -1.35 -13.08
N GLY A 23 -11.07 -1.55 -13.37
CA GLY A 23 -10.04 -0.53 -13.18
C GLY A 23 -9.48 -0.47 -11.78
N ILE A 24 -8.45 0.36 -11.60
CA ILE A 24 -7.70 0.42 -10.34
C ILE A 24 -8.51 1.06 -9.21
N LEU A 25 -9.30 2.09 -9.49
CA LEU A 25 -10.04 2.78 -8.41
C LEU A 25 -11.09 1.87 -7.78
N ALA A 26 -11.84 1.12 -8.60
CA ALA A 26 -12.80 0.14 -8.09
C ALA A 26 -12.08 -0.99 -7.35
N THR A 27 -10.92 -1.41 -7.83
CA THR A 27 -10.13 -2.46 -7.21
C THR A 27 -9.61 -2.03 -5.84
N ILE A 28 -9.16 -0.79 -5.70
CA ILE A 28 -8.73 -0.24 -4.41
C ILE A 28 -9.88 -0.28 -3.40
N LYS A 29 -11.06 0.17 -3.80
CA LYS A 29 -12.23 0.17 -2.93
C LYS A 29 -12.62 -1.23 -2.51
N TRP A 30 -12.61 -2.16 -3.47
CA TRP A 30 -12.90 -3.57 -3.19
C TRP A 30 -11.88 -4.15 -2.20
N PHE A 31 -10.59 -3.93 -2.45
CA PHE A 31 -9.53 -4.44 -1.59
C PHE A 31 -9.66 -3.91 -0.16
N CYS A 32 -9.92 -2.62 -0.01
CA CYS A 32 -10.07 -2.01 1.31
C CYS A 32 -11.24 -2.61 2.09
N ARG A 33 -12.36 -2.89 1.41
CA ARG A 33 -13.50 -3.54 2.05
C ARG A 33 -13.13 -4.96 2.51
N GLU A 34 -12.51 -5.73 1.63
CA GLU A 34 -12.11 -7.11 1.96
C GLU A 34 -11.09 -7.13 3.09
N PHE A 35 -10.14 -6.22 3.06
CA PHE A 35 -9.13 -6.10 4.11
C PHE A 35 -9.77 -5.84 5.47
N GLN A 36 -10.71 -4.90 5.54
CA GLN A 36 -11.40 -4.57 6.80
C GLN A 36 -12.30 -5.71 7.28
N THR A 37 -12.83 -6.50 6.38
CA THR A 37 -13.61 -7.69 6.75
C THR A 37 -12.73 -8.73 7.44
N VAL A 38 -11.50 -8.90 6.97
CA VAL A 38 -10.55 -9.86 7.53
C VAL A 38 -9.82 -9.29 8.74
N CYS A 39 -9.37 -8.04 8.65
CA CYS A 39 -8.66 -7.36 9.73
C CYS A 39 -9.62 -6.42 10.46
N THR A 40 -10.50 -7.00 11.27
CA THR A 40 -11.63 -6.28 11.87
C THR A 40 -11.23 -5.15 12.82
N GLY A 41 -10.01 -5.17 13.34
CA GLY A 41 -9.52 -4.13 14.23
C GLY A 41 -8.91 -2.92 13.52
N ILE A 42 -8.88 -2.93 12.19
CA ILE A 42 -8.22 -1.88 11.41
C ILE A 42 -9.26 -1.21 10.52
N ARG A 43 -9.38 0.11 10.62
CA ARG A 43 -10.23 0.92 9.76
C ARG A 43 -9.37 1.59 8.69
N ILE A 44 -9.79 1.53 7.44
CA ILE A 44 -9.11 2.21 6.34
C ILE A 44 -9.94 3.43 5.93
N GLU A 45 -9.32 4.59 5.96
CA GLU A 45 -9.92 5.82 5.43
C GLU A 45 -9.24 6.13 4.11
N THR A 46 -10.05 6.24 3.06
CA THR A 46 -9.55 6.47 1.71
C THR A 46 -9.86 7.89 1.25
N LYS A 47 -8.91 8.46 0.52
CA LYS A 47 -9.10 9.75 -0.16
C LYS A 47 -8.58 9.60 -1.58
N ILE A 48 -9.52 9.50 -2.51
CA ILE A 48 -9.22 9.30 -3.93
C ILE A 48 -9.55 10.59 -4.67
N GLU A 49 -8.51 11.28 -5.14
CA GLU A 49 -8.64 12.54 -5.87
C GLU A 49 -7.95 12.44 -7.22
N ILE A 50 -8.39 11.47 -8.00
CA ILE A 50 -7.85 11.18 -9.33
C ILE A 50 -8.93 10.40 -10.08
N GLU A 51 -8.94 10.55 -11.40
CA GLU A 51 -9.84 9.77 -12.24
C GLU A 51 -9.10 8.57 -12.83
N GLU A 52 -9.86 7.53 -13.15
CA GLU A 52 -9.29 6.31 -13.74
C GLU A 52 -8.49 6.63 -15.00
N SER A 53 -9.00 7.55 -15.83
CA SER A 53 -8.35 7.97 -17.08
C SER A 53 -7.04 8.71 -16.87
N ASP A 54 -6.79 9.23 -15.69
CA ASP A 54 -5.53 9.91 -15.37
C ASP A 54 -4.38 8.94 -15.10
N ILE A 55 -4.70 7.67 -14.89
CA ILE A 55 -3.70 6.67 -14.49
C ILE A 55 -3.31 5.85 -15.72
N PRO A 56 -2.05 5.93 -16.16
CA PRO A 56 -1.58 5.09 -17.27
C PRO A 56 -1.76 3.61 -16.96
N LEU A 57 -2.09 2.85 -17.98
CA LEU A 57 -2.37 1.43 -17.84
C LEU A 57 -1.24 0.68 -17.14
N TYR A 58 0.02 1.01 -17.48
CA TYR A 58 1.17 0.32 -16.90
C TYR A 58 1.35 0.60 -15.41
N LEU A 59 0.79 1.69 -14.88
CA LEU A 59 0.89 2.02 -13.46
C LEU A 59 -0.18 1.34 -12.61
N LYS A 60 -1.27 0.91 -13.21
CA LYS A 60 -2.40 0.37 -12.43
C LYS A 60 -2.00 -0.85 -11.60
N THR A 61 -1.30 -1.80 -12.19
CA THR A 61 -0.83 -2.98 -11.47
C THR A 61 0.21 -2.59 -10.42
N THR A 62 1.11 -1.67 -10.74
CA THR A 62 2.15 -1.21 -9.82
C THR A 62 1.53 -0.56 -8.57
N ILE A 63 0.58 0.35 -8.77
CA ILE A 63 -0.13 1.00 -7.67
C ILE A 63 -0.82 -0.05 -6.79
N TYR A 64 -1.50 -0.99 -7.41
CA TYR A 64 -2.19 -2.05 -6.68
C TYR A 64 -1.22 -2.88 -5.84
N ARG A 65 -0.09 -3.29 -6.41
CA ARG A 65 0.91 -4.11 -5.72
C ARG A 65 1.56 -3.39 -4.55
N ILE A 66 1.87 -2.12 -4.72
CA ILE A 66 2.46 -1.32 -3.64
C ILE A 66 1.44 -1.15 -2.50
N MET A 67 0.20 -0.81 -2.84
CA MET A 67 -0.87 -0.70 -1.86
C MET A 67 -1.07 -2.01 -1.10
N GLN A 68 -1.11 -3.11 -1.83
CA GLN A 68 -1.28 -4.45 -1.25
C GLN A 68 -0.18 -4.77 -0.24
N GLU A 69 1.06 -4.52 -0.61
CA GLU A 69 2.20 -4.78 0.28
C GLU A 69 2.20 -3.85 1.50
N ALA A 70 1.86 -2.58 1.29
CA ALA A 70 1.77 -1.62 2.38
C ALA A 70 0.71 -2.04 3.40
N LEU A 71 -0.46 -2.44 2.94
CA LEU A 71 -1.54 -2.89 3.83
C LEU A 71 -1.21 -4.23 4.50
N ASN A 72 -0.51 -5.12 3.80
CA ASN A 72 -0.03 -6.36 4.42
C ASN A 72 0.94 -6.07 5.56
N ASN A 73 1.82 -5.09 5.39
CA ASN A 73 2.74 -4.68 6.44
C ASN A 73 2.00 -4.12 7.66
N VAL A 74 0.95 -3.34 7.41
CA VAL A 74 0.10 -2.84 8.50
C VAL A 74 -0.50 -4.02 9.28
N ALA A 75 -1.08 -4.99 8.58
CA ALA A 75 -1.71 -6.14 9.21
C ALA A 75 -0.73 -6.96 10.04
N LYS A 76 0.51 -7.10 9.57
CA LYS A 76 1.51 -7.96 10.22
C LYS A 76 2.24 -7.29 11.36
N HIS A 77 2.54 -6.01 11.24
CA HIS A 77 3.57 -5.40 12.08
C HIS A 77 3.15 -4.16 12.84
N SER A 78 2.15 -3.41 12.35
CA SER A 78 1.94 -2.07 12.87
C SER A 78 1.11 -2.00 14.15
N LYS A 79 0.19 -2.93 14.35
CA LYS A 79 -0.84 -2.86 15.39
C LYS A 79 -1.62 -1.54 15.35
N ALA A 80 -1.86 -1.05 14.15
CA ALA A 80 -2.60 0.18 13.93
C ALA A 80 -4.10 -0.03 14.07
N ASP A 81 -4.81 1.03 14.45
CA ASP A 81 -6.28 1.06 14.43
C ASP A 81 -6.80 1.65 13.14
N VAL A 82 -6.06 2.57 12.56
CA VAL A 82 -6.48 3.34 11.39
C VAL A 82 -5.36 3.41 10.38
N VAL A 83 -5.73 3.25 9.12
CA VAL A 83 -4.83 3.44 7.97
C VAL A 83 -5.46 4.50 7.07
N TYR A 84 -4.66 5.47 6.65
CA TYR A 84 -5.07 6.49 5.68
C TYR A 84 -4.46 6.15 4.34
N LEU A 85 -5.30 5.93 3.35
CA LEU A 85 -4.89 5.61 1.99
C LEU A 85 -5.31 6.75 1.06
N GLN A 86 -4.34 7.40 0.45
CA GLN A 86 -4.60 8.53 -0.44
C GLN A 86 -3.99 8.29 -1.80
N LEU A 87 -4.76 8.51 -2.85
CA LEU A 87 -4.29 8.47 -4.22
C LEU A 87 -4.81 9.72 -4.90
N GLN A 88 -3.91 10.57 -5.39
CA GLN A 88 -4.30 11.86 -5.94
C GLN A 88 -3.41 12.26 -7.09
N LYS A 89 -3.95 13.09 -7.95
CA LYS A 89 -3.19 13.75 -9.01
C LYS A 89 -2.99 15.20 -8.62
N THR A 90 -1.74 15.65 -8.69
CA THR A 90 -1.37 17.04 -8.42
C THR A 90 -0.64 17.61 -9.63
N LYS A 91 -0.20 18.87 -9.51
CA LYS A 91 0.61 19.50 -10.57
C LYS A 91 1.93 18.79 -10.80
N THR A 92 2.43 18.06 -9.81
CA THR A 92 3.71 17.37 -9.92
C THR A 92 3.58 15.91 -10.35
N GLY A 93 2.37 15.37 -10.42
CA GLY A 93 2.17 14.00 -10.86
C GLY A 93 1.18 13.23 -9.99
N ILE A 94 1.31 11.91 -10.01
CA ILE A 94 0.44 11.00 -9.25
C ILE A 94 1.11 10.66 -7.93
N HIS A 95 0.36 10.79 -6.83
CA HIS A 95 0.85 10.53 -5.48
C HIS A 95 0.03 9.44 -4.82
N LEU A 96 0.72 8.42 -4.33
CA LEU A 96 0.12 7.38 -3.49
C LEU A 96 0.72 7.50 -2.09
N THR A 97 -0.13 7.63 -1.08
CA THR A 97 0.31 7.73 0.31
C THR A 97 -0.46 6.71 1.15
N VAL A 98 0.28 5.94 1.95
CA VAL A 98 -0.31 5.02 2.93
C VAL A 98 0.31 5.35 4.28
N HIS A 99 -0.53 5.76 5.21
CA HIS A 99 -0.10 6.14 6.56
C HIS A 99 -0.89 5.37 7.61
N ASP A 100 -0.20 4.75 8.55
CA ASP A 100 -0.84 4.07 9.67
C ASP A 100 -0.46 4.72 11.00
N ASN A 101 -1.34 4.58 11.99
CA ASN A 101 -1.13 5.10 13.32
C ASN A 101 -0.59 4.05 14.30
N GLY A 102 0.11 3.06 13.78
CA GLY A 102 0.62 1.94 14.58
C GLY A 102 1.90 2.23 15.33
N HIS A 103 2.60 1.17 15.66
CA HIS A 103 3.83 1.27 16.46
C HIS A 103 5.01 1.86 15.73
N GLY A 104 5.01 1.82 14.40
CA GLY A 104 6.19 2.21 13.64
C GLY A 104 7.37 1.29 13.92
N PHE A 105 8.51 1.66 13.39
CA PHE A 105 9.74 0.91 13.59
C PHE A 105 10.95 1.81 13.36
N ASP A 106 12.12 1.34 13.80
CA ASP A 106 13.37 2.03 13.54
C ASP A 106 13.83 1.69 12.11
N LEU A 107 13.79 2.67 11.22
CA LEU A 107 14.14 2.49 9.81
C LEU A 107 15.58 2.00 9.64
N ASN A 108 16.50 2.51 10.43
CA ASN A 108 17.90 2.13 10.32
C ASN A 108 18.09 0.64 10.63
N ARG A 109 17.41 0.14 11.66
CA ARG A 109 17.46 -1.28 12.00
C ARG A 109 16.77 -2.15 10.94
N ALA A 110 15.63 -1.70 10.44
CA ALA A 110 14.88 -2.46 9.43
C ALA A 110 15.61 -2.56 8.11
N MET A 111 16.34 -1.51 7.72
CA MET A 111 17.13 -1.52 6.48
C MET A 111 18.43 -2.35 6.64
N ASP A 112 19.00 -2.40 7.82
CA ASP A 112 20.19 -3.21 8.11
C ASP A 112 19.88 -4.70 8.11
N ILE A 113 18.64 -5.07 8.45
CA ILE A 113 18.19 -6.46 8.46
C ILE A 113 17.44 -6.74 7.16
N GLN A 114 18.16 -6.71 6.04
CA GLN A 114 17.57 -7.01 4.73
C GLN A 114 17.01 -8.42 4.62
N THR A 115 17.37 -9.29 5.55
CA THR A 115 16.88 -10.65 5.60
C THR A 115 15.58 -10.79 6.40
N SER A 116 15.11 -9.75 7.09
CA SER A 116 13.85 -9.81 7.80
C SER A 116 12.70 -9.72 6.80
N LEU A 117 11.57 -10.35 7.11
CA LEU A 117 10.38 -10.32 6.27
C LEU A 117 9.90 -8.89 6.03
N ARG A 118 10.05 -8.03 7.03
CA ARG A 118 9.68 -6.61 6.92
C ARG A 118 10.58 -5.87 5.92
N GLY A 119 11.90 -6.07 6.04
CA GLY A 119 12.85 -5.47 5.12
C GLY A 119 12.62 -5.92 3.70
N PHE A 120 12.18 -7.17 3.52
CA PHE A 120 11.89 -7.73 2.21
C PHE A 120 10.71 -7.00 1.55
N GLY A 121 9.64 -6.78 2.28
CA GLY A 121 8.47 -6.06 1.76
C GLY A 121 8.78 -4.62 1.37
N LEU A 122 9.56 -3.93 2.21
CA LEU A 122 9.97 -2.55 1.93
C LEU A 122 10.86 -2.45 0.70
N ALA A 123 11.82 -3.37 0.57
CA ALA A 123 12.70 -3.41 -0.60
C ALA A 123 11.91 -3.69 -1.88
N SER A 124 10.93 -4.59 -1.81
CA SER A 124 10.07 -4.93 -2.94
C SER A 124 9.23 -3.74 -3.39
N MET A 125 8.65 -3.00 -2.44
CA MET A 125 7.87 -1.80 -2.77
C MET A 125 8.75 -0.73 -3.42
N ARG A 126 9.92 -0.48 -2.87
CA ARG A 126 10.87 0.48 -3.42
C ARG A 126 11.26 0.11 -4.84
N GLU A 127 11.60 -1.15 -5.05
CA GLU A 127 12.01 -1.64 -6.37
C GLU A 127 10.89 -1.45 -7.39
N ARG A 128 9.66 -1.82 -7.05
CA ARG A 128 8.50 -1.65 -7.94
C ARG A 128 8.28 -0.18 -8.29
N ALA A 129 8.37 0.69 -7.29
CA ALA A 129 8.20 2.12 -7.49
C ALA A 129 9.27 2.66 -8.43
N GLU A 130 10.53 2.37 -8.16
CA GLU A 130 11.65 2.89 -8.95
C GLU A 130 11.65 2.35 -10.37
N MET A 131 11.31 1.08 -10.56
CA MET A 131 11.20 0.48 -11.89
C MET A 131 10.07 1.12 -12.72
N SER A 132 9.06 1.67 -12.08
CA SER A 132 7.97 2.37 -12.78
C SER A 132 8.22 3.87 -12.94
N GLY A 133 9.41 4.35 -12.56
CA GLY A 133 9.79 5.74 -12.68
C GLY A 133 9.38 6.63 -11.52
N ALA A 134 9.01 6.04 -10.39
CA ALA A 134 8.59 6.79 -9.23
C ALA A 134 9.71 7.02 -8.23
N ARG A 135 9.51 8.00 -7.37
CA ARG A 135 10.31 8.21 -6.17
C ARG A 135 9.58 7.55 -5.01
N PHE A 136 10.30 6.78 -4.22
CA PHE A 136 9.76 6.07 -3.05
C PHE A 136 10.32 6.70 -1.78
N GLU A 137 9.44 7.06 -0.86
CA GLU A 137 9.82 7.62 0.43
C GLU A 137 9.11 6.84 1.53
N ILE A 138 9.82 6.60 2.62
CA ILE A 138 9.25 5.97 3.80
C ILE A 138 9.72 6.72 5.04
N ALA A 139 8.78 6.98 5.95
CA ALA A 139 9.06 7.59 7.24
C ALA A 139 8.43 6.72 8.31
N SER A 140 9.21 6.30 9.29
CA SER A 140 8.72 5.52 10.40
C SER A 140 9.60 5.75 11.62
N GLU A 141 8.94 5.91 12.76
CA GLU A 141 9.62 6.02 14.04
C GLU A 141 8.86 5.17 15.05
N VAL A 142 9.58 4.60 16.01
CA VAL A 142 8.96 3.81 17.07
C VAL A 142 7.89 4.64 17.78
N GLN A 143 6.68 4.09 17.90
CA GLN A 143 5.50 4.68 18.53
C GLN A 143 4.82 5.80 17.71
N SER A 144 5.27 6.07 16.49
CA SER A 144 4.73 7.18 15.69
C SER A 144 4.07 6.74 14.38
N GLY A 145 4.00 5.42 14.14
CA GLY A 145 3.42 4.90 12.91
C GLY A 145 4.37 4.93 11.73
N THR A 146 3.83 4.61 10.56
CA THR A 146 4.61 4.52 9.32
C THR A 146 3.90 5.23 8.19
N THR A 147 4.64 5.98 7.40
CA THR A 147 4.12 6.62 6.18
C THR A 147 4.94 6.16 4.98
N ILE A 148 4.27 5.67 3.96
CA ILE A 148 4.86 5.33 2.67
C ILE A 148 4.30 6.29 1.64
N ARG A 149 5.18 6.90 0.86
CA ARG A 149 4.79 7.83 -0.19
C ARG A 149 5.50 7.49 -1.49
N VAL A 150 4.72 7.38 -2.55
CA VAL A 150 5.24 7.08 -3.88
C VAL A 150 4.75 8.18 -4.83
N VAL A 151 5.68 8.77 -5.58
CA VAL A 151 5.37 9.89 -6.48
C VAL A 151 5.86 9.57 -7.88
N TRP A 152 4.92 9.55 -8.83
CA TRP A 152 5.21 9.44 -10.25
C TRP A 152 5.09 10.83 -10.85
N THR A 153 6.23 11.43 -11.18
CA THR A 153 6.24 12.79 -11.77
C THR A 153 5.89 12.72 -13.27
N ASP A 154 5.21 13.75 -13.73
CA ASP A 154 4.85 13.86 -15.16
C ASP A 154 6.08 14.11 -16.05
#